data_104064ec189bc6b007710b62131d8c22
#
_entry.id   104064ec189bc6b007710b62131d8c22
#
_cell.length_a   1.000
_cell.length_b   1.000
_cell.length_c   1.000
_cell.angle_alpha   90.00
_cell.angle_beta   90.00
_cell.angle_gamma   90.00
#
_symmetry.space_group_name_H-M   'P 1'
#
loop_
_entity.id
_entity.type
_entity.pdbx_description
1 polymer ?
#
loop_
_entity_poly.entity_id
_entity_poly.type
_entity_poly.pdbx_seq_one_letter_code
_entity_poly.pdbx_strand_id
1 'polypeptide(L)'
;MPNGKNGNGLTLLERFIPDGLSNAATTLVDSLKINSISEKVRRRRRVVIKRRNIYGEQLADLANLYFRISSIPIRFWSKVDDWRRWEAGCFKMLNGDRFRVFASGKRTVCEEKLPGKSLWDHMNRGTLTRQMLEAAAHEIRRAHQFWNDEFDGPWSHGDAGMTNVIYNQRTGRARLIDFEIIHDKSLPATVRHADDLLVFLLDIVGIVPGQQWLPFALRFLNAYGNLDVIAELKNQLALPNGMAWIWWGVRTSFANPAKVKKRLEKLRDLTANLRRYRTVAVKRARQRRRASISCQEMSPGMPRASSRTLAISDKAKAASPGMPRRLPTKR
;
A
#
# COMPACT_ATOMS: atom_id res chain seq x y z
N MET A 1 -9.27 -25.07 52.67
CA MET A 1 -9.01 -25.24 51.25
C MET A 1 -8.65 -23.88 50.65
N PRO A 2 -7.43 -23.62 50.21
CA PRO A 2 -7.02 -22.34 49.65
C PRO A 2 -7.18 -22.32 48.14
N ASN A 3 -7.78 -21.23 47.69
CA ASN A 3 -7.98 -20.88 46.31
C ASN A 3 -6.67 -20.71 45.52
N GLY A 4 -6.55 -21.46 44.43
CA GLY A 4 -5.45 -21.33 43.45
C GLY A 4 -5.55 -19.98 42.71
N LYS A 5 -4.59 -19.11 42.94
CA LYS A 5 -4.32 -17.94 42.10
C LYS A 5 -3.66 -18.43 40.82
N ASN A 6 -4.38 -18.42 39.71
CA ASN A 6 -3.80 -18.48 38.37
C ASN A 6 -2.93 -17.23 38.15
N GLY A 7 -1.63 -17.40 38.34
CA GLY A 7 -0.67 -16.40 37.99
C GLY A 7 -0.51 -16.34 36.48
N ASN A 8 -0.99 -15.28 35.86
CA ASN A 8 -0.61 -14.90 34.50
C ASN A 8 0.89 -14.67 34.48
N GLY A 9 1.62 -15.68 34.04
CA GLY A 9 3.06 -15.59 33.78
C GLY A 9 3.30 -14.75 32.54
N LEU A 10 3.31 -13.42 32.70
CA LEU A 10 3.98 -12.54 31.77
C LEU A 10 5.41 -12.96 31.71
N THR A 11 5.87 -13.43 30.56
CA THR A 11 7.25 -13.86 30.34
C THR A 11 8.21 -12.73 30.73
N LEU A 12 9.30 -13.05 31.43
CA LEU A 12 10.35 -12.13 31.90
C LEU A 12 10.85 -11.17 30.79
N LEU A 13 10.76 -11.56 29.53
CA LEU A 13 11.11 -10.76 28.35
C LEU A 13 10.20 -9.52 28.13
N GLU A 14 8.93 -9.56 28.55
CA GLU A 14 8.01 -8.40 28.40
C GLU A 14 8.30 -7.29 29.43
N ARG A 15 9.07 -7.60 30.49
CA ARG A 15 9.47 -6.63 31.54
C ARG A 15 10.75 -5.87 31.23
N PHE A 16 11.53 -6.26 30.23
CA PHE A 16 12.88 -5.76 30.00
C PHE A 16 13.11 -5.07 28.65
N ILE A 17 12.10 -4.47 28.03
CA ILE A 17 12.37 -3.50 26.97
C ILE A 17 12.22 -2.10 27.59
N PRO A 18 13.33 -1.47 28.01
CA PRO A 18 13.28 -0.08 28.45
C PRO A 18 12.84 0.78 27.27
N ASP A 19 12.12 1.87 27.54
CA ASP A 19 11.78 2.92 26.56
C ASP A 19 13.03 3.45 25.81
N GLY A 20 14.21 3.25 26.35
CA GLY A 20 15.50 3.52 25.72
C GLY A 20 15.88 2.61 24.55
N LEU A 21 15.39 1.36 24.47
CA LEU A 21 15.69 0.45 23.33
C LEU A 21 14.94 0.83 22.06
N SER A 22 13.73 1.35 22.20
CA SER A 22 12.97 1.93 21.08
C SER A 22 13.73 3.10 20.46
N ASN A 23 14.24 3.99 21.29
CA ASN A 23 15.05 5.15 20.86
C ASN A 23 16.40 4.71 20.26
N ALA A 24 17.05 3.70 20.84
CA ALA A 24 18.31 3.18 20.31
C ALA A 24 18.12 2.46 18.96
N ALA A 25 17.04 1.69 18.79
CA ALA A 25 16.71 1.05 17.51
C ALA A 25 16.39 2.10 16.43
N THR A 26 15.63 3.14 16.78
CA THR A 26 15.31 4.25 15.85
C THR A 26 16.58 5.02 15.48
N THR A 27 17.42 5.32 16.45
CA THR A 27 18.71 6.00 16.22
C THR A 27 19.65 5.13 15.37
N LEU A 28 19.66 3.82 15.58
CA LEU A 28 20.45 2.89 14.78
C LEU A 28 19.95 2.85 13.33
N VAL A 29 18.63 2.78 13.10
CA VAL A 29 18.03 2.77 11.75
C VAL A 29 18.25 4.11 11.05
N ASP A 30 18.11 5.24 11.75
CA ASP A 30 18.40 6.56 11.19
C ASP A 30 19.91 6.75 10.91
N SER A 31 20.77 6.10 11.68
CA SER A 31 22.22 6.10 11.45
C SER A 31 22.64 5.18 10.32
N LEU A 32 21.85 4.14 10.07
CA LEU A 32 22.09 3.13 9.02
C LEU A 32 21.44 3.53 7.69
N LYS A 33 21.40 4.81 7.33
CA LYS A 33 20.88 5.25 6.03
C LYS A 33 21.64 4.58 4.89
N ILE A 34 21.04 3.50 4.37
CA ILE A 34 21.56 2.76 3.22
C ILE A 34 21.63 3.70 2.00
N ASN A 35 20.62 4.54 1.84
CA ASN A 35 20.52 5.53 0.76
C ASN A 35 20.36 6.96 1.30
N SER A 36 20.91 7.92 0.58
CA SER A 36 20.64 9.35 0.78
C SER A 36 19.63 9.83 -0.27
N ILE A 37 18.68 10.66 0.16
CA ILE A 37 17.63 11.21 -0.70
C ILE A 37 17.78 12.73 -0.75
N SER A 38 17.73 13.28 -1.97
CA SER A 38 17.72 14.73 -2.19
C SER A 38 16.80 15.12 -3.33
N GLU A 39 16.27 16.33 -3.29
CA GLU A 39 15.44 16.87 -4.37
C GLU A 39 16.22 17.93 -5.15
N LYS A 40 16.09 17.90 -6.48
CA LYS A 40 16.67 18.91 -7.37
C LYS A 40 15.69 19.27 -8.48
N VAL A 41 15.90 20.46 -9.07
CA VAL A 41 15.22 20.84 -10.31
C VAL A 41 16.18 20.57 -11.46
N ARG A 42 15.76 19.73 -12.42
CA ARG A 42 16.51 19.40 -13.63
C ARG A 42 15.65 19.59 -14.85
N ARG A 43 16.07 20.42 -15.81
CA ARG A 43 15.29 20.72 -17.03
C ARG A 43 13.83 21.09 -16.76
N ARG A 44 13.61 22.00 -15.80
CA ARG A 44 12.28 22.48 -15.35
C ARG A 44 11.39 21.43 -14.68
N ARG A 45 11.90 20.22 -14.36
CA ARG A 45 11.20 19.17 -13.62
C ARG A 45 11.84 18.98 -12.26
N ARG A 46 11.01 18.72 -11.26
CA ARG A 46 11.50 18.30 -9.95
C ARG A 46 11.84 16.81 -10.02
N VAL A 47 13.01 16.45 -9.55
CA VAL A 47 13.49 15.07 -9.49
C VAL A 47 13.90 14.72 -8.07
N VAL A 48 13.59 13.52 -7.64
CA VAL A 48 14.11 12.88 -6.44
C VAL A 48 15.35 12.11 -6.84
N ILE A 49 16.44 12.33 -6.13
CA ILE A 49 17.71 11.67 -6.36
C ILE A 49 17.97 10.76 -5.17
N LYS A 50 17.94 9.46 -5.40
CA LYS A 50 18.31 8.44 -4.44
C LYS A 50 19.73 7.98 -4.73
N ARG A 51 20.62 8.06 -3.75
CA ARG A 51 22.03 7.68 -3.89
C ARG A 51 22.40 6.67 -2.81
N ARG A 52 22.88 5.50 -3.24
CA ARG A 52 23.44 4.50 -2.33
C ARG A 52 24.69 5.04 -1.65
N ASN A 53 24.75 5.00 -0.33
CA ASN A 53 25.89 5.43 0.47
C ASN A 53 27.12 4.52 0.20
N ILE A 54 28.31 4.99 0.54
CA ILE A 54 29.56 4.27 0.30
C ILE A 54 29.53 2.89 0.97
N TYR A 55 29.04 2.82 2.19
CA TYR A 55 28.89 1.59 2.99
C TYR A 55 27.50 0.94 2.82
N GLY A 56 26.70 1.38 1.83
CA GLY A 56 25.32 0.92 1.68
C GLY A 56 25.19 -0.56 1.33
N GLU A 57 26.19 -1.15 0.67
CA GLU A 57 26.21 -2.59 0.38
C GLU A 57 26.43 -3.40 1.65
N GLN A 58 27.45 -3.03 2.47
CA GLN A 58 27.73 -3.69 3.74
C GLN A 58 26.59 -3.55 4.74
N LEU A 59 25.94 -2.39 4.78
CA LEU A 59 24.78 -2.16 5.63
C LEU A 59 23.58 -3.02 5.18
N ALA A 60 23.36 -3.15 3.88
CA ALA A 60 22.32 -4.02 3.34
C ALA A 60 22.61 -5.50 3.65
N ASP A 61 23.88 -5.95 3.53
CA ASP A 61 24.28 -7.32 3.89
C ASP A 61 24.06 -7.61 5.39
N LEU A 62 24.43 -6.66 6.25
CA LEU A 62 24.22 -6.78 7.70
C LEU A 62 22.71 -6.86 8.03
N ALA A 63 21.91 -6.02 7.43
CA ALA A 63 20.45 -6.04 7.60
C ALA A 63 19.85 -7.37 7.09
N ASN A 64 20.30 -7.86 5.94
CA ASN A 64 19.86 -9.13 5.39
C ASN A 64 20.25 -10.33 6.26
N LEU A 65 21.45 -10.30 6.87
CA LEU A 65 21.86 -11.30 7.85
C LEU A 65 20.92 -11.29 9.07
N TYR A 66 20.62 -10.11 9.61
CA TYR A 66 19.67 -9.96 10.71
C TYR A 66 18.29 -10.49 10.34
N PHE A 67 17.73 -10.13 9.18
CA PHE A 67 16.42 -10.62 8.73
C PHE A 67 16.38 -12.13 8.62
N ARG A 68 17.44 -12.75 8.07
CA ARG A 68 17.55 -14.20 7.94
C ARG A 68 17.60 -14.89 9.31
N ILE A 69 18.43 -14.40 10.25
CA ILE A 69 18.52 -14.96 11.61
C ILE A 69 17.19 -14.82 12.36
N SER A 70 16.50 -13.70 12.14
CA SER A 70 15.21 -13.38 12.78
C SER A 70 14.00 -13.99 12.07
N SER A 71 14.21 -14.76 10.99
CA SER A 71 13.16 -15.35 10.16
C SER A 71 12.18 -14.28 9.63
N ILE A 72 12.67 -13.06 9.38
CA ILE A 72 11.89 -11.97 8.78
C ILE A 72 12.02 -12.08 7.26
N PRO A 73 10.92 -12.31 6.54
CA PRO A 73 10.99 -12.68 5.12
C PRO A 73 11.06 -11.47 4.18
N ILE A 74 11.97 -10.56 4.48
CA ILE A 74 12.29 -9.39 3.66
C ILE A 74 13.80 -9.26 3.48
N ARG A 75 14.21 -8.46 2.49
CA ARG A 75 15.63 -8.16 2.25
C ARG A 75 15.81 -6.81 1.56
N PHE A 76 17.02 -6.31 1.59
CA PHE A 76 17.53 -5.24 0.73
C PHE A 76 18.32 -5.83 -0.44
N TRP A 77 18.34 -5.13 -1.56
CA TRP A 77 19.34 -5.40 -2.58
C TRP A 77 20.71 -4.93 -2.08
N SER A 78 21.64 -5.85 -1.88
CA SER A 78 23.00 -5.51 -1.41
C SER A 78 23.78 -4.82 -2.51
N LYS A 79 23.83 -5.43 -3.71
CA LYS A 79 24.58 -4.86 -4.85
C LYS A 79 23.88 -3.61 -5.40
N VAL A 80 24.69 -2.57 -5.61
CA VAL A 80 24.21 -1.27 -6.11
C VAL A 80 23.49 -1.40 -7.46
N ASP A 81 23.99 -2.21 -8.38
CA ASP A 81 23.38 -2.34 -9.70
C ASP A 81 22.05 -3.08 -9.66
N ASP A 82 21.89 -4.06 -8.77
CA ASP A 82 20.62 -4.76 -8.58
C ASP A 82 19.59 -3.82 -7.96
N TRP A 83 19.96 -3.07 -6.92
CA TRP A 83 19.12 -2.05 -6.33
C TRP A 83 18.67 -1.00 -7.36
N ARG A 84 19.61 -0.49 -8.17
CA ARG A 84 19.29 0.53 -9.20
C ARG A 84 18.31 0.00 -10.24
N ARG A 85 18.53 -1.23 -10.72
CA ARG A 85 17.61 -1.88 -11.67
C ARG A 85 16.23 -2.07 -11.07
N TRP A 86 16.19 -2.56 -9.83
CA TRP A 86 14.94 -2.79 -9.10
C TRP A 86 14.18 -1.49 -8.87
N GLU A 87 14.79 -0.47 -8.27
CA GLU A 87 14.18 0.82 -7.96
C GLU A 87 13.61 1.48 -9.22
N ALA A 88 14.44 1.60 -10.27
CA ALA A 88 14.02 2.17 -11.54
C ALA A 88 12.95 1.32 -12.25
N GLY A 89 13.09 -0.01 -12.19
CA GLY A 89 12.14 -0.96 -12.77
C GLY A 89 10.76 -0.87 -12.12
N CYS A 90 10.69 -0.90 -10.79
CA CYS A 90 9.45 -0.75 -10.03
C CYS A 90 8.78 0.60 -10.30
N PHE A 91 9.57 1.70 -10.26
CA PHE A 91 9.05 3.03 -10.57
C PHE A 91 8.42 3.09 -11.96
N LYS A 92 9.11 2.56 -12.98
CA LYS A 92 8.62 2.51 -14.36
C LYS A 92 7.40 1.60 -14.50
N MET A 93 7.41 0.41 -13.91
CA MET A 93 6.31 -0.54 -13.93
C MET A 93 5.01 0.07 -13.37
N LEU A 94 5.10 0.75 -12.24
CA LEU A 94 3.92 1.31 -11.56
C LEU A 94 3.42 2.62 -12.16
N ASN A 95 4.33 3.45 -12.72
CA ASN A 95 4.01 4.80 -13.19
C ASN A 95 4.01 4.93 -14.72
N GLY A 96 4.48 3.90 -15.44
CA GLY A 96 4.59 3.87 -16.90
C GLY A 96 5.51 4.97 -17.43
N ASP A 97 5.36 5.32 -18.71
CA ASP A 97 6.17 6.36 -19.36
C ASP A 97 5.74 7.79 -19.01
N ARG A 98 4.70 7.93 -18.17
CA ARG A 98 4.19 9.23 -17.74
C ARG A 98 5.18 10.00 -16.87
N PHE A 99 5.97 9.29 -16.06
CA PHE A 99 7.00 9.86 -15.20
C PHE A 99 8.35 9.25 -15.54
N ARG A 100 9.37 10.08 -15.56
CA ARG A 100 10.72 9.66 -15.96
C ARG A 100 11.47 9.07 -14.78
N VAL A 101 12.20 8.00 -15.06
CA VAL A 101 13.19 7.43 -14.17
C VAL A 101 14.44 7.10 -14.97
N PHE A 102 15.61 7.36 -14.42
CA PHE A 102 16.88 7.03 -15.07
C PHE A 102 17.99 6.83 -14.04
N ALA A 103 18.92 5.95 -14.36
CA ALA A 103 20.14 5.79 -13.60
C ALA A 103 21.10 6.95 -13.92
N SER A 104 21.75 7.51 -12.91
CA SER A 104 22.70 8.62 -13.06
C SER A 104 23.96 8.31 -12.27
N GLY A 105 25.09 8.09 -12.99
CA GLY A 105 26.33 7.64 -12.38
C GLY A 105 26.24 6.21 -11.83
N LYS A 106 27.25 5.81 -11.05
CA LYS A 106 27.40 4.41 -10.58
C LYS A 106 26.45 4.01 -9.45
N ARG A 107 25.99 4.96 -8.62
CA ARG A 107 25.28 4.68 -7.34
C ARG A 107 23.99 5.48 -7.17
N THR A 108 23.37 5.94 -8.26
CA THR A 108 22.27 6.91 -8.18
C THR A 108 21.12 6.52 -9.10
N VAL A 109 19.90 6.64 -8.58
CA VAL A 109 18.65 6.61 -9.33
C VAL A 109 18.01 7.99 -9.24
N CYS A 110 17.55 8.52 -10.37
CA CYS A 110 16.80 9.78 -10.44
C CYS A 110 15.38 9.49 -10.90
N GLU A 111 14.42 9.88 -10.10
CA GLU A 111 12.98 9.71 -10.36
C GLU A 111 12.33 11.09 -10.51
N GLU A 112 11.44 11.25 -11.49
CA GLU A 112 10.62 12.45 -11.55
C GLU A 112 9.73 12.50 -10.31
N LYS A 113 9.74 13.64 -9.60
CA LYS A 113 8.94 13.79 -8.38
C LYS A 113 7.46 13.69 -8.70
N LEU A 114 6.81 12.72 -8.11
CA LEU A 114 5.36 12.55 -8.26
C LEU A 114 4.62 13.75 -7.65
N PRO A 115 3.57 14.24 -8.32
CA PRO A 115 2.79 15.36 -7.80
C PRO A 115 1.94 14.91 -6.60
N GLY A 116 1.97 15.68 -5.53
CA GLY A 116 1.22 15.42 -4.31
C GLY A 116 2.09 15.47 -3.06
N LYS A 117 1.56 14.95 -1.98
CA LYS A 117 2.22 14.78 -0.68
C LYS A 117 2.03 13.36 -0.20
N SER A 118 2.93 12.88 0.69
CA SER A 118 2.74 11.59 1.31
C SER A 118 1.48 11.57 2.19
N LEU A 119 0.90 10.39 2.38
CA LEU A 119 -0.21 10.25 3.34
C LEU A 119 0.24 10.53 4.77
N TRP A 120 1.51 10.28 5.07
CA TRP A 120 2.14 10.66 6.32
C TRP A 120 2.11 12.17 6.55
N ASP A 121 2.45 12.98 5.53
CA ASP A 121 2.34 14.44 5.59
C ASP A 121 0.90 14.90 5.82
N HIS A 122 -0.07 14.24 5.17
CA HIS A 122 -1.48 14.55 5.37
C HIS A 122 -1.95 14.21 6.78
N MET A 123 -1.49 13.10 7.33
CA MET A 123 -1.81 12.68 8.69
C MET A 123 -1.23 13.66 9.72
N ASN A 124 0.06 14.01 9.63
CA ASN A 124 0.71 14.95 10.55
C ASN A 124 0.09 16.35 10.52
N ARG A 125 -0.52 16.73 9.40
CA ARG A 125 -1.25 18.00 9.27
C ARG A 125 -2.73 17.92 9.64
N GLY A 126 -3.22 16.76 10.06
CA GLY A 126 -4.64 16.55 10.36
C GLY A 126 -5.55 16.62 9.13
N THR A 127 -5.01 16.49 7.92
CA THR A 127 -5.75 16.58 6.65
C THR A 127 -5.99 15.23 5.98
N LEU A 128 -5.68 14.12 6.65
CA LEU A 128 -5.92 12.77 6.16
C LEU A 128 -7.43 12.50 6.06
N THR A 129 -7.89 12.08 4.89
CA THR A 129 -9.31 11.81 4.61
C THR A 129 -9.57 10.34 4.26
N ARG A 130 -10.82 9.91 4.37
CA ARG A 130 -11.26 8.56 3.95
C ARG A 130 -10.98 8.31 2.47
N GLN A 131 -11.16 9.32 1.61
CA GLN A 131 -10.90 9.23 0.17
C GLN A 131 -9.41 8.95 -0.11
N MET A 132 -8.50 9.55 0.65
CA MET A 132 -7.06 9.30 0.51
C MET A 132 -6.71 7.84 0.85
N LEU A 133 -7.33 7.28 1.91
CA LEU A 133 -7.14 5.88 2.29
C LEU A 133 -7.70 4.91 1.25
N GLU A 134 -8.84 5.22 0.65
CA GLU A 134 -9.39 4.45 -0.46
C GLU A 134 -8.48 4.48 -1.68
N ALA A 135 -7.98 5.66 -2.04
CA ALA A 135 -7.06 5.80 -3.15
C ALA A 135 -5.76 5.01 -2.92
N ALA A 136 -5.22 5.00 -1.69
CA ALA A 136 -4.07 4.19 -1.31
C ALA A 136 -4.38 2.69 -1.44
N ALA A 137 -5.51 2.24 -0.92
CA ALA A 137 -5.93 0.85 -1.00
C ALA A 137 -6.08 0.37 -2.45
N HIS A 138 -6.69 1.18 -3.31
CA HIS A 138 -6.83 0.89 -4.73
C HIS A 138 -5.48 0.85 -5.44
N GLU A 139 -4.56 1.76 -5.10
CA GLU A 139 -3.21 1.78 -5.69
C GLU A 139 -2.39 0.56 -5.26
N ILE A 140 -2.37 0.20 -3.96
CA ILE A 140 -1.71 -1.00 -3.47
C ILE A 140 -2.31 -2.24 -4.14
N ARG A 141 -3.64 -2.34 -4.23
CA ARG A 141 -4.29 -3.44 -4.94
C ARG A 141 -3.91 -3.51 -6.42
N ARG A 142 -3.85 -2.35 -7.10
CA ARG A 142 -3.43 -2.27 -8.50
C ARG A 142 -1.97 -2.74 -8.66
N ALA A 143 -1.09 -2.30 -7.76
CA ALA A 143 0.31 -2.68 -7.76
C ALA A 143 0.49 -4.20 -7.57
N HIS A 144 -0.28 -4.82 -6.69
CA HIS A 144 -0.29 -6.27 -6.47
C HIS A 144 -0.77 -7.10 -7.68
N GLN A 145 -1.34 -6.47 -8.71
CA GLN A 145 -1.77 -7.15 -9.93
C GLN A 145 -0.69 -7.19 -11.02
N PHE A 146 0.41 -6.43 -10.86
CA PHE A 146 1.50 -6.49 -11.81
C PHE A 146 2.28 -7.80 -11.65
N TRP A 147 2.57 -8.45 -12.76
CA TRP A 147 3.53 -9.55 -12.80
C TRP A 147 4.94 -9.02 -12.62
N ASN A 148 5.78 -9.77 -11.92
CA ASN A 148 7.17 -9.42 -11.70
C ASN A 148 8.04 -10.67 -11.73
N ASP A 149 9.08 -10.64 -12.56
CA ASP A 149 9.96 -11.79 -12.81
C ASP A 149 10.78 -12.18 -11.57
N GLU A 150 11.13 -11.23 -10.68
CA GLU A 150 11.85 -11.54 -9.43
C GLU A 150 11.02 -12.42 -8.50
N PHE A 151 9.71 -12.26 -8.51
CA PHE A 151 8.80 -13.08 -7.69
C PHE A 151 8.25 -14.29 -8.45
N ASP A 152 8.51 -14.38 -9.77
CA ASP A 152 7.78 -15.31 -10.64
C ASP A 152 6.28 -15.27 -10.35
N GLY A 153 5.72 -14.07 -10.24
CA GLY A 153 4.35 -13.88 -9.80
C GLY A 153 3.96 -12.42 -9.52
N PRO A 154 2.83 -12.21 -8.83
CA PRO A 154 2.37 -10.88 -8.46
C PRO A 154 3.39 -10.11 -7.63
N TRP A 155 3.58 -8.84 -7.96
CA TRP A 155 4.50 -7.92 -7.28
C TRP A 155 4.02 -7.57 -5.87
N SER A 156 4.95 -7.20 -4.98
CA SER A 156 4.70 -6.67 -3.64
C SER A 156 5.74 -5.61 -3.27
N HIS A 157 5.38 -4.71 -2.35
CA HIS A 157 6.21 -3.54 -2.03
C HIS A 157 7.31 -3.83 -0.99
N GLY A 158 6.96 -4.53 0.10
CA GLY A 158 7.85 -4.79 1.24
C GLY A 158 7.84 -3.69 2.31
N ASP A 159 7.47 -2.45 1.95
CA ASP A 159 7.36 -1.31 2.87
C ASP A 159 6.27 -0.32 2.43
N ALA A 160 5.04 -0.79 2.29
CA ALA A 160 3.92 0.00 1.78
C ALA A 160 3.33 0.98 2.81
N GLY A 161 4.15 1.62 3.66
CA GLY A 161 3.70 2.58 4.67
C GLY A 161 3.15 3.90 4.09
N MET A 162 2.54 4.73 4.94
CA MET A 162 1.97 6.02 4.53
C MET A 162 3.01 7.01 4.01
N THR A 163 4.27 6.88 4.41
CA THR A 163 5.40 7.65 3.89
C THR A 163 5.63 7.40 2.42
N ASN A 164 5.38 6.15 1.98
CA ASN A 164 5.66 5.64 0.64
C ASN A 164 4.43 5.69 -0.29
N VAL A 165 3.34 6.33 0.15
CA VAL A 165 2.13 6.57 -0.65
C VAL A 165 1.94 8.06 -0.89
N ILE A 166 2.16 8.52 -2.11
CA ILE A 166 1.94 9.92 -2.53
C ILE A 166 0.51 10.09 -3.03
N TYR A 167 -0.23 11.03 -2.44
CA TYR A 167 -1.58 11.38 -2.89
C TYR A 167 -1.61 12.73 -3.62
N ASN A 168 -2.15 12.72 -4.82
CA ASN A 168 -2.38 13.93 -5.61
C ASN A 168 -3.83 14.40 -5.45
N GLN A 169 -4.04 15.45 -4.67
CA GLN A 169 -5.37 16.03 -4.42
C GLN A 169 -6.10 16.47 -5.69
N ARG A 170 -5.36 16.96 -6.71
CA ARG A 170 -5.97 17.43 -7.97
C ARG A 170 -6.61 16.30 -8.78
N THR A 171 -6.03 15.10 -8.72
CA THR A 171 -6.51 13.94 -9.50
C THR A 171 -7.22 12.89 -8.67
N GLY A 172 -7.17 12.98 -7.33
CA GLY A 172 -7.70 11.97 -6.42
C GLY A 172 -6.94 10.64 -6.46
N ARG A 173 -5.71 10.60 -7.01
CA ARG A 173 -4.95 9.36 -7.20
C ARG A 173 -3.81 9.24 -6.21
N ALA A 174 -3.61 8.04 -5.70
CA ALA A 174 -2.43 7.64 -4.96
C ALA A 174 -1.39 6.97 -5.88
N ARG A 175 -0.11 6.98 -5.47
CA ARG A 175 1.00 6.31 -6.13
C ARG A 175 2.03 5.85 -5.11
N LEU A 176 2.65 4.70 -5.38
CA LEU A 176 3.71 4.15 -4.55
C LEU A 176 5.07 4.67 -4.97
N ILE A 177 5.95 4.84 -3.99
CA ILE A 177 7.36 5.22 -4.12
C ILE A 177 8.19 4.39 -3.16
N ASP A 178 9.52 4.40 -3.34
CA ASP A 178 10.50 3.84 -2.42
C ASP A 178 10.48 2.31 -2.31
N PHE A 179 11.17 1.66 -3.24
CA PHE A 179 11.13 0.20 -3.44
C PHE A 179 12.38 -0.50 -2.88
N GLU A 180 12.99 0.02 -1.81
CA GLU A 180 14.25 -0.49 -1.28
C GLU A 180 14.14 -1.87 -0.62
N ILE A 181 13.02 -2.11 0.06
CA ILE A 181 12.73 -3.36 0.75
C ILE A 181 11.95 -4.28 -0.18
N ILE A 182 12.36 -5.52 -0.22
CA ILE A 182 11.73 -6.55 -1.06
C ILE A 182 11.40 -7.77 -0.21
N HIS A 183 10.23 -8.35 -0.41
CA HIS A 183 9.88 -9.63 0.20
C HIS A 183 10.73 -10.78 -0.33
N ASP A 184 10.86 -11.83 0.48
CA ASP A 184 11.43 -13.09 0.02
C ASP A 184 10.50 -13.71 -1.03
N LYS A 185 11.08 -14.11 -2.17
CA LYS A 185 10.34 -14.70 -3.28
C LYS A 185 9.72 -16.07 -2.97
N SER A 186 10.23 -16.77 -1.95
CA SER A 186 9.68 -18.05 -1.51
C SER A 186 8.29 -17.92 -0.87
N LEU A 187 7.91 -16.71 -0.45
CA LEU A 187 6.59 -16.46 0.13
C LEU A 187 5.49 -16.46 -0.92
N PRO A 188 4.34 -17.08 -0.64
CA PRO A 188 3.14 -16.91 -1.45
C PRO A 188 2.76 -15.43 -1.62
N ALA A 189 2.23 -15.06 -2.77
CA ALA A 189 1.81 -13.68 -3.04
C ALA A 189 0.81 -13.13 -2.01
N THR A 190 -0.12 -13.96 -1.54
CA THR A 190 -1.10 -13.57 -0.51
C THR A 190 -0.44 -13.17 0.80
N VAL A 191 0.66 -13.84 1.18
CA VAL A 191 1.43 -13.55 2.40
C VAL A 191 2.17 -12.22 2.24
N ARG A 192 2.85 -12.01 1.10
CA ARG A 192 3.55 -10.74 0.80
C ARG A 192 2.58 -9.55 0.74
N HIS A 193 1.45 -9.72 0.09
CA HIS A 193 0.42 -8.70 0.01
C HIS A 193 -0.21 -8.38 1.37
N ALA A 194 -0.35 -9.38 2.25
CA ALA A 194 -0.84 -9.17 3.60
C ALA A 194 0.16 -8.39 4.46
N ASP A 195 1.47 -8.61 4.29
CA ASP A 195 2.50 -7.80 4.96
C ASP A 195 2.46 -6.34 4.49
N ASP A 196 2.29 -6.07 3.20
CA ASP A 196 2.10 -4.70 2.69
C ASP A 196 0.90 -4.00 3.33
N LEU A 197 -0.22 -4.73 3.51
CA LEU A 197 -1.37 -4.18 4.23
C LEU A 197 -1.08 -3.97 5.72
N LEU A 198 -0.33 -4.88 6.36
CA LEU A 198 0.07 -4.76 7.75
C LEU A 198 0.92 -3.49 7.96
N VAL A 199 1.95 -3.26 7.12
CA VAL A 199 2.80 -2.07 7.19
C VAL A 199 1.97 -0.80 7.12
N PHE A 200 1.04 -0.70 6.17
CA PHE A 200 0.14 0.45 6.05
C PHE A 200 -0.76 0.62 7.29
N LEU A 201 -1.28 -0.47 7.81
CA LEU A 201 -2.16 -0.45 8.98
C LEU A 201 -1.42 -0.10 10.26
N LEU A 202 -0.13 -0.43 10.39
CA LEU A 202 0.68 -0.03 11.55
C LEU A 202 0.73 1.50 11.69
N ASP A 203 0.83 2.23 10.58
CA ASP A 203 0.74 3.69 10.60
C ASP A 203 -0.63 4.17 11.09
N ILE A 204 -1.73 3.56 10.62
CA ILE A 204 -3.09 3.92 11.09
C ILE A 204 -3.26 3.63 12.58
N VAL A 205 -2.92 2.42 13.02
CA VAL A 205 -3.12 2.02 14.41
C VAL A 205 -2.17 2.74 15.38
N GLY A 206 -0.99 3.09 14.91
CA GLY A 206 0.02 3.78 15.71
C GLY A 206 -0.29 5.25 15.94
N ILE A 207 -0.65 5.98 14.88
CA ILE A 207 -0.65 7.44 14.88
C ILE A 207 -2.04 8.04 14.94
N VAL A 208 -3.02 7.52 14.17
CA VAL A 208 -4.34 8.12 14.11
C VAL A 208 -4.96 8.25 15.51
N PRO A 209 -5.34 9.48 15.94
CA PRO A 209 -5.79 9.72 17.29
C PRO A 209 -7.20 9.17 17.58
N GLY A 210 -7.51 9.02 18.87
CA GLY A 210 -8.84 8.74 19.38
C GLY A 210 -9.50 7.50 18.79
N GLN A 211 -10.76 7.62 18.42
CA GLN A 211 -11.57 6.54 17.85
C GLN A 211 -11.55 6.48 16.32
N GLN A 212 -10.89 7.43 15.65
CA GLN A 212 -10.89 7.53 14.19
C GLN A 212 -10.05 6.43 13.49
N TRP A 213 -9.07 5.86 14.19
CA TRP A 213 -8.18 4.84 13.61
C TRP A 213 -8.94 3.63 13.07
N LEU A 214 -9.99 3.17 13.77
CA LEU A 214 -10.73 1.98 13.38
C LEU A 214 -11.58 2.20 12.12
N PRO A 215 -12.42 3.26 12.03
CA PRO A 215 -13.09 3.59 10.77
C PRO A 215 -12.13 3.76 9.59
N PHE A 216 -10.92 4.30 9.80
CA PHE A 216 -9.91 4.47 8.77
C PHE A 216 -9.32 3.13 8.31
N ALA A 217 -8.94 2.25 9.26
CA ALA A 217 -8.45 0.91 8.97
C ALA A 217 -9.49 0.07 8.20
N LEU A 218 -10.75 0.08 8.65
CA LEU A 218 -11.83 -0.64 7.98
C LEU A 218 -12.12 -0.07 6.59
N ARG A 219 -12.04 1.25 6.42
CA ARG A 219 -12.24 1.88 5.10
C ARG A 219 -11.16 1.47 4.11
N PHE A 220 -9.90 1.49 4.55
CA PHE A 220 -8.76 1.01 3.75
C PHE A 220 -8.94 -0.45 3.34
N LEU A 221 -9.20 -1.36 4.30
CA LEU A 221 -9.38 -2.78 4.01
C LEU A 221 -10.58 -3.07 3.09
N ASN A 222 -11.70 -2.36 3.30
CA ASN A 222 -12.87 -2.50 2.43
C ASN A 222 -12.59 -2.04 1.00
N ALA A 223 -11.84 -0.96 0.81
CA ALA A 223 -11.46 -0.46 -0.50
C ALA A 223 -10.44 -1.38 -1.18
N TYR A 224 -9.49 -1.95 -0.44
CA TYR A 224 -8.58 -2.97 -0.96
C TYR A 224 -9.32 -4.19 -1.47
N GLY A 225 -10.25 -4.75 -0.71
CA GLY A 225 -11.32 -5.66 -1.13
C GLY A 225 -10.91 -7.07 -1.56
N ASN A 226 -9.61 -7.48 -1.49
CA ASN A 226 -9.20 -8.87 -1.71
C ASN A 226 -9.34 -9.67 -0.41
N LEU A 227 -10.34 -10.58 -0.36
CA LEU A 227 -10.69 -11.30 0.86
C LEU A 227 -9.64 -12.34 1.27
N ASP A 228 -8.92 -12.92 0.34
CA ASP A 228 -7.90 -13.93 0.65
C ASP A 228 -6.69 -13.28 1.30
N VAL A 229 -6.27 -12.11 0.80
CA VAL A 229 -5.21 -11.31 1.42
C VAL A 229 -5.63 -10.79 2.79
N ILE A 230 -6.89 -10.34 2.95
CA ILE A 230 -7.41 -9.89 4.26
C ILE A 230 -7.51 -11.06 5.25
N ALA A 231 -7.82 -12.25 4.79
CA ALA A 231 -7.83 -13.45 5.64
C ALA A 231 -6.40 -13.81 6.10
N GLU A 232 -5.41 -13.70 5.22
CA GLU A 232 -4.00 -13.91 5.56
C GLU A 232 -3.48 -12.82 6.50
N LEU A 233 -3.86 -11.56 6.28
CA LEU A 233 -3.50 -10.45 7.17
C LEU A 233 -3.87 -10.74 8.64
N LYS A 234 -5.00 -11.41 8.91
CA LYS A 234 -5.39 -11.79 10.27
C LYS A 234 -4.29 -12.60 10.98
N ASN A 235 -3.60 -13.49 10.27
CA ASN A 235 -2.51 -14.30 10.81
C ASN A 235 -1.31 -13.43 11.19
N GLN A 236 -1.08 -12.35 10.44
CA GLN A 236 0.06 -11.43 10.62
C GLN A 236 -0.23 -10.30 11.64
N LEU A 237 -1.49 -10.10 12.07
CA LEU A 237 -1.83 -9.13 13.11
C LEU A 237 -1.40 -9.57 14.53
N ALA A 238 -0.84 -10.76 14.68
CA ALA A 238 -0.21 -11.18 15.93
C ALA A 238 1.14 -10.49 16.14
N LEU A 239 1.48 -10.22 17.40
CA LEU A 239 2.79 -9.69 17.72
C LEU A 239 3.86 -10.74 17.45
N PRO A 240 4.98 -10.37 16.84
CA PRO A 240 6.07 -11.31 16.60
C PRO A 240 6.77 -11.70 17.91
N ASN A 241 7.41 -12.87 17.89
CA ASN A 241 8.21 -13.38 18.99
C ASN A 241 9.70 -13.31 18.66
N GLY A 242 10.55 -13.44 19.70
CA GLY A 242 11.99 -13.54 19.55
C GLY A 242 12.61 -12.28 18.91
N MET A 243 13.64 -12.49 18.08
CA MET A 243 14.38 -11.37 17.46
C MET A 243 13.55 -10.54 16.45
N ALA A 244 12.50 -11.11 15.89
CA ALA A 244 11.60 -10.39 14.99
C ALA A 244 10.89 -9.19 15.68
N TRP A 245 10.81 -9.22 17.02
CA TRP A 245 10.30 -8.10 17.83
C TRP A 245 11.10 -6.79 17.63
N ILE A 246 12.42 -6.87 17.38
CA ILE A 246 13.27 -5.69 17.15
C ILE A 246 12.80 -4.99 15.86
N TRP A 247 12.59 -5.73 14.77
CA TRP A 247 12.11 -5.15 13.52
C TRP A 247 10.69 -4.59 13.63
N TRP A 248 9.84 -5.29 14.38
CA TRP A 248 8.51 -4.79 14.69
C TRP A 248 8.59 -3.48 15.48
N GLY A 249 9.51 -3.37 16.45
CA GLY A 249 9.82 -2.14 17.18
C GLY A 249 10.26 -1.02 16.24
N VAL A 250 11.10 -1.31 15.25
CA VAL A 250 11.49 -0.35 14.20
C VAL A 250 10.28 0.15 13.41
N ARG A 251 9.45 -0.77 12.92
CA ARG A 251 8.22 -0.44 12.17
C ARG A 251 7.18 0.34 13.00
N THR A 252 7.25 0.29 14.30
CA THR A 252 6.28 0.93 15.22
C THR A 252 6.92 1.95 16.17
N SER A 253 8.19 2.31 15.97
CA SER A 253 8.97 3.21 16.85
C SER A 253 8.34 4.59 17.06
N PHE A 254 7.50 5.02 16.15
CA PHE A 254 6.73 6.26 16.20
C PHE A 254 5.49 6.21 17.10
N ALA A 255 5.14 5.05 17.67
CA ALA A 255 3.88 4.82 18.35
C ALA A 255 4.07 4.16 19.73
N ASN A 256 3.13 4.38 20.63
CA ASN A 256 3.11 3.70 21.92
C ASN A 256 2.82 2.20 21.73
N PRO A 257 3.71 1.27 22.15
CA PRO A 257 3.59 -0.17 21.91
C PRO A 257 2.31 -0.79 22.49
N ALA A 258 1.91 -0.39 23.71
CA ALA A 258 0.69 -0.90 24.35
C ALA A 258 -0.58 -0.49 23.59
N LYS A 259 -0.59 0.75 23.06
CA LYS A 259 -1.66 1.26 22.20
C LYS A 259 -1.75 0.46 20.90
N VAL A 260 -0.61 0.20 20.24
CA VAL A 260 -0.55 -0.56 19.00
C VAL A 260 -1.04 -2.00 19.24
N LYS A 261 -0.52 -2.68 20.26
CA LYS A 261 -0.95 -4.03 20.65
C LYS A 261 -2.47 -4.12 20.78
N LYS A 262 -3.06 -3.28 21.64
CA LYS A 262 -4.52 -3.26 21.88
C LYS A 262 -5.34 -3.04 20.60
N ARG A 263 -4.86 -2.16 19.72
CA ARG A 263 -5.53 -1.85 18.46
C ARG A 263 -5.41 -2.97 17.43
N LEU A 264 -4.25 -3.63 17.35
CA LEU A 264 -4.06 -4.80 16.48
C LEU A 264 -4.92 -5.98 16.91
N GLU A 265 -5.01 -6.28 18.21
CA GLU A 265 -5.92 -7.30 18.75
C GLU A 265 -7.36 -7.01 18.33
N LYS A 266 -7.85 -5.78 18.53
CA LYS A 266 -9.20 -5.38 18.10
C LYS A 266 -9.38 -5.50 16.58
N LEU A 267 -8.39 -5.15 15.78
CA LEU A 267 -8.45 -5.25 14.32
C LEU A 267 -8.50 -6.72 13.87
N ARG A 268 -7.73 -7.60 14.52
CA ARG A 268 -7.73 -9.04 14.29
C ARG A 268 -9.10 -9.67 14.52
N ASP A 269 -9.78 -9.29 15.61
CA ASP A 269 -11.12 -9.81 15.92
C ASP A 269 -12.15 -9.35 14.88
N LEU A 270 -12.05 -8.11 14.43
CA LEU A 270 -12.94 -7.55 13.41
C LEU A 270 -12.69 -8.14 12.01
N THR A 271 -11.44 -8.35 11.62
CA THR A 271 -11.12 -8.98 10.33
C THR A 271 -11.61 -10.42 10.24
N ALA A 272 -11.63 -11.14 11.37
CA ALA A 272 -12.24 -12.48 11.45
C ALA A 272 -13.74 -12.45 11.09
N ASN A 273 -14.43 -11.38 11.42
CA ASN A 273 -15.87 -11.22 11.20
C ASN A 273 -16.20 -10.63 9.81
N LEU A 274 -15.31 -9.85 9.19
CA LEU A 274 -15.53 -9.24 7.87
C LEU A 274 -15.87 -10.27 6.79
N ARG A 275 -15.23 -11.43 6.80
CA ARG A 275 -15.52 -12.54 5.88
C ARG A 275 -16.95 -13.07 6.07
N ARG A 276 -17.42 -13.21 7.32
CA ARG A 276 -18.78 -13.68 7.63
C ARG A 276 -19.82 -12.68 7.15
N TYR A 277 -19.64 -11.38 7.41
CA TYR A 277 -20.57 -10.33 6.99
C TYR A 277 -20.69 -10.21 5.46
N ARG A 278 -19.58 -10.26 4.73
CA ARG A 278 -19.62 -10.21 3.25
C ARG A 278 -20.26 -11.46 2.64
N THR A 279 -19.98 -12.65 3.17
CA THR A 279 -20.64 -13.89 2.69
C THR A 279 -22.14 -13.81 2.87
N VAL A 280 -22.61 -13.31 3.99
CA VAL A 280 -24.06 -13.11 4.26
C VAL A 280 -24.64 -12.03 3.33
N ALA A 281 -23.95 -10.92 3.13
CA ALA A 281 -24.39 -9.84 2.25
C ALA A 281 -24.48 -10.29 0.77
N VAL A 282 -23.50 -11.05 0.29
CA VAL A 282 -23.51 -11.63 -1.08
C VAL A 282 -24.65 -12.65 -1.25
N LYS A 283 -24.86 -13.51 -0.25
CA LYS A 283 -26.00 -14.46 -0.28
C LYS A 283 -27.32 -13.70 -0.33
N ARG A 284 -27.52 -12.66 0.49
CA ARG A 284 -28.74 -11.84 0.49
C ARG A 284 -28.93 -11.08 -0.83
N ALA A 285 -27.87 -10.54 -1.41
CA ALA A 285 -27.93 -9.87 -2.71
C ALA A 285 -28.31 -10.84 -3.84
N ARG A 286 -27.75 -12.06 -3.84
CA ARG A 286 -28.13 -13.13 -4.80
C ARG A 286 -29.56 -13.57 -4.63
N GLN A 287 -30.07 -13.70 -3.40
CA GLN A 287 -31.46 -14.03 -3.12
C GLN A 287 -32.42 -12.94 -3.61
N ARG A 288 -32.10 -11.65 -3.35
CA ARG A 288 -32.91 -10.52 -3.83
C ARG A 288 -32.95 -10.48 -5.38
N ARG A 289 -31.83 -10.74 -6.04
CA ARG A 289 -31.75 -10.79 -7.51
C ARG A 289 -32.57 -11.94 -8.09
N ARG A 290 -32.56 -13.12 -7.44
CA ARG A 290 -33.39 -14.27 -7.85
C ARG A 290 -34.88 -13.97 -7.63
N ALA A 291 -35.25 -13.36 -6.51
CA ALA A 291 -36.62 -12.97 -6.24
C ALA A 291 -37.15 -11.92 -7.24
N SER A 292 -36.33 -10.94 -7.64
CA SER A 292 -36.75 -9.93 -8.64
C SER A 292 -36.94 -10.53 -10.03
N ILE A 293 -36.12 -11.51 -10.43
CA ILE A 293 -36.28 -12.23 -11.73
C ILE A 293 -37.55 -13.06 -11.70
N SER A 294 -37.82 -13.80 -10.63
CA SER A 294 -39.05 -14.59 -10.47
C SER A 294 -40.33 -13.74 -10.49
N CYS A 295 -40.30 -12.53 -9.92
CA CYS A 295 -41.42 -11.60 -9.98
C CYS A 295 -41.66 -11.03 -11.39
N GLN A 296 -40.61 -10.86 -12.21
CA GLN A 296 -40.75 -10.42 -13.60
C GLN A 296 -41.31 -11.52 -14.52
N GLU A 297 -40.99 -12.78 -14.26
CA GLU A 297 -41.52 -13.93 -15.02
C GLU A 297 -42.99 -14.27 -14.66
N MET A 298 -43.49 -13.85 -13.50
CA MET A 298 -44.86 -14.09 -13.05
C MET A 298 -45.86 -12.98 -13.40
N SER A 299 -45.48 -11.96 -14.19
CA SER A 299 -46.42 -10.97 -14.69
C SER A 299 -47.01 -11.46 -16.03
N PRO A 300 -48.23 -12.04 -16.05
CA PRO A 300 -48.82 -12.49 -17.30
C PRO A 300 -49.35 -11.27 -18.06
N GLY A 301 -48.76 -11.06 -19.25
CA GLY A 301 -49.48 -10.54 -20.41
C GLY A 301 -50.11 -9.16 -20.30
N MET A 302 -49.32 -8.07 -20.30
CA MET A 302 -49.85 -6.85 -20.93
C MET A 302 -49.51 -6.83 -22.40
N PRO A 303 -50.51 -6.62 -23.30
CA PRO A 303 -50.25 -6.57 -24.73
C PRO A 303 -49.35 -5.40 -25.06
N ARG A 304 -48.27 -5.67 -25.81
CA ARG A 304 -47.38 -4.64 -26.34
C ARG A 304 -48.19 -3.67 -27.19
N ALA A 305 -48.30 -2.44 -26.74
CA ALA A 305 -48.79 -1.34 -27.55
C ALA A 305 -47.91 -1.21 -28.80
N SER A 306 -48.50 -1.34 -29.93
CA SER A 306 -47.93 -1.17 -31.27
C SER A 306 -47.37 0.25 -31.37
N SER A 307 -46.04 0.39 -31.34
CA SER A 307 -45.37 1.65 -31.65
C SER A 307 -45.45 1.95 -33.12
N ARG A 308 -46.38 2.84 -33.51
CA ARG A 308 -46.41 3.49 -34.82
C ARG A 308 -45.08 4.26 -35.00
N THR A 309 -44.34 3.80 -36.02
CA THR A 309 -43.15 4.45 -36.52
C THR A 309 -43.52 5.76 -37.16
N LEU A 310 -43.23 6.90 -36.53
CA LEU A 310 -43.20 8.23 -37.16
C LEU A 310 -41.84 8.40 -37.82
N ALA A 311 -41.84 8.29 -39.15
CA ALA A 311 -40.73 8.66 -40.00
C ALA A 311 -40.55 10.20 -39.95
N ILE A 312 -39.53 10.67 -39.29
CA ILE A 312 -39.07 12.06 -39.42
C ILE A 312 -37.89 12.09 -40.40
N SER A 313 -38.16 12.71 -41.52
CA SER A 313 -37.19 13.07 -42.56
C SER A 313 -36.29 14.20 -42.07
N ASP A 314 -35.04 13.87 -41.80
CA ASP A 314 -34.02 14.90 -41.57
C ASP A 314 -33.05 15.00 -42.75
N LYS A 315 -33.31 16.02 -43.57
CA LYS A 315 -32.30 16.65 -44.43
C LYS A 315 -31.49 17.62 -43.59
N ALA A 316 -30.27 17.24 -43.17
CA ALA A 316 -29.29 18.19 -42.68
C ALA A 316 -28.02 18.08 -43.53
N LYS A 317 -27.73 19.27 -44.13
CA LYS A 317 -26.59 19.56 -44.99
C LYS A 317 -25.25 19.37 -44.26
N ALA A 318 -24.36 18.71 -44.95
CA ALA A 318 -22.93 18.69 -44.65
C ALA A 318 -22.32 20.10 -44.81
N ALA A 319 -21.67 20.58 -43.77
CA ALA A 319 -20.74 21.70 -43.83
C ALA A 319 -19.38 21.22 -43.34
N SER A 320 -18.41 21.16 -44.25
CA SER A 320 -16.99 20.90 -43.98
C SER A 320 -16.34 22.11 -43.33
N PRO A 321 -15.55 21.96 -42.27
CA PRO A 321 -14.65 23.04 -41.83
C PRO A 321 -13.27 22.88 -42.48
N GLY A 322 -12.83 24.01 -43.07
CA GLY A 322 -11.59 24.17 -43.79
C GLY A 322 -10.33 24.03 -42.94
N MET A 323 -9.27 23.54 -43.60
CA MET A 323 -7.90 23.53 -43.13
C MET A 323 -7.34 24.95 -42.85
N PRO A 324 -6.57 25.15 -41.79
CA PRO A 324 -5.76 26.35 -41.65
C PRO A 324 -4.44 26.25 -42.47
N ARG A 325 -4.19 27.31 -43.22
CA ARG A 325 -2.99 27.55 -44.02
C ARG A 325 -1.71 27.61 -43.16
N ARG A 326 -0.66 26.99 -43.67
CA ARG A 326 0.74 27.16 -43.24
C ARG A 326 1.19 28.59 -43.47
N LEU A 327 1.81 29.22 -42.48
CA LEU A 327 2.59 30.45 -42.62
C LEU A 327 4.07 30.10 -42.84
N PRO A 328 4.82 30.90 -43.60
CA PRO A 328 6.16 30.62 -44.03
C PRO A 328 7.23 30.98 -42.98
N THR A 329 8.25 30.14 -42.90
CA THR A 329 9.51 30.38 -42.19
C THR A 329 10.28 31.54 -42.81
N LYS A 330 10.68 32.52 -41.99
CA LYS A 330 11.77 33.43 -42.30
C LYS A 330 12.96 33.13 -41.37
N ARG A 331 14.10 33.06 -42.02
CA ARG A 331 15.51 32.94 -41.68
C ARG A 331 15.95 33.19 -40.25
#